data_ef9ddd49fe7b36a1c77046c1eb310301
#
_entry.id   ef9ddd49fe7b36a1c77046c1eb310301
#
_cell.length_a   1.000
_cell.length_b   1.000
_cell.length_c   1.000
_cell.angle_alpha   90.00
_cell.angle_beta   90.00
_cell.angle_gamma   90.00
#
_symmetry.space_group_name_H-M   'P 1'
#
loop_
_entity.id
_entity.type
_entity.pdbx_description
1 polymer ?
#
loop_
_entity_poly.entity_id
_entity_poly.type
_entity_poly.pdbx_seq_one_letter_code
_entity_poly.pdbx_strand_id
1 'polypeptide(L)'
;MKIHILNRQQALPLNPPAFRLLVQGLARRAFLTEQDLPFSELTVVLTDDTGMPAYKEGCFGIRQQTDVVSQAYAAVPGIQPATAELVINAERARSEGLSRLGGPSRELALYLAHGLDHLAGHDDDTPVRRQTMRDREIAWLDADPSAYAEILSP
;
A
#
# COMPACT_ATOMS: atom_id res chain seq x y z
N MET A 1 -10.62 0.55 -12.40
CA MET A 1 -9.51 -0.30 -11.91
C MET A 1 -10.07 -1.38 -11.01
N LYS A 2 -9.71 -2.61 -11.29
CA LYS A 2 -10.11 -3.77 -10.50
C LYS A 2 -9.12 -3.97 -9.35
N ILE A 3 -9.62 -4.17 -8.13
CA ILE A 3 -8.79 -4.31 -6.94
C ILE A 3 -8.92 -5.72 -6.39
N HIS A 4 -7.77 -6.39 -6.24
CA HIS A 4 -7.65 -7.70 -5.60
C HIS A 4 -6.91 -7.54 -4.28
N ILE A 5 -7.42 -8.18 -3.23
CA ILE A 5 -6.79 -8.16 -1.91
C ILE A 5 -6.51 -9.61 -1.49
N LEU A 6 -5.24 -9.89 -1.23
CA LEU A 6 -4.77 -11.21 -0.78
C LEU A 6 -4.22 -11.06 0.64
N ASN A 7 -4.95 -11.58 1.62
CA ASN A 7 -4.52 -11.55 3.02
C ASN A 7 -3.75 -12.83 3.37
N ARG A 8 -2.43 -12.73 3.43
CA ARG A 8 -1.50 -13.84 3.70
C ARG A 8 -0.73 -13.61 5.00
N GLN A 9 -1.43 -13.12 6.04
CA GLN A 9 -0.85 -12.84 7.35
C GLN A 9 -1.87 -13.09 8.45
N GLN A 10 -1.40 -13.28 9.68
CA GLN A 10 -2.22 -13.47 10.87
C GLN A 10 -1.84 -12.51 12.01
N ALA A 11 -0.92 -11.57 11.76
CA ALA A 11 -0.46 -10.61 12.77
C ALA A 11 -1.52 -9.58 13.14
N LEU A 12 -2.35 -9.17 12.18
CA LEU A 12 -3.43 -8.20 12.36
C LEU A 12 -4.78 -8.80 11.97
N PRO A 13 -5.83 -8.60 12.79
CA PRO A 13 -7.18 -9.09 12.49
C PRO A 13 -7.86 -8.18 11.47
N LEU A 14 -7.62 -8.39 10.19
CA LEU A 14 -8.15 -7.57 9.12
C LEU A 14 -9.69 -7.61 9.06
N ASN A 15 -10.30 -6.45 8.83
CA ASN A 15 -11.68 -6.31 8.39
C ASN A 15 -11.69 -6.11 6.87
N PRO A 16 -11.93 -7.17 6.06
CA PRO A 16 -11.74 -7.09 4.61
C PRO A 16 -12.60 -6.04 3.90
N PRO A 17 -13.91 -5.87 4.20
CA PRO A 17 -14.69 -4.82 3.55
C PRO A 17 -14.17 -3.42 3.84
N ALA A 18 -13.82 -3.13 5.10
CA ALA A 18 -13.29 -1.83 5.47
C ALA A 18 -11.93 -1.56 4.83
N PHE A 19 -11.06 -2.55 4.79
CA PHE A 19 -9.77 -2.43 4.13
C PHE A 19 -9.92 -2.17 2.62
N ARG A 20 -10.84 -2.84 1.95
CA ARG A 20 -11.14 -2.60 0.54
C ARG A 20 -11.58 -1.17 0.28
N LEU A 21 -12.45 -0.63 1.12
CA LEU A 21 -12.90 0.77 1.02
C LEU A 21 -11.72 1.74 1.20
N LEU A 22 -10.81 1.45 2.12
CA LEU A 22 -9.60 2.25 2.30
C LEU A 22 -8.72 2.22 1.04
N VAL A 23 -8.49 1.04 0.48
CA VAL A 23 -7.71 0.90 -0.77
C VAL A 23 -8.32 1.73 -1.90
N GLN A 24 -9.63 1.62 -2.09
CA GLN A 24 -10.36 2.38 -3.10
C GLN A 24 -10.23 3.89 -2.90
N GLY A 25 -10.41 4.35 -1.66
CA GLY A 25 -10.35 5.78 -1.32
C GLY A 25 -8.94 6.36 -1.51
N LEU A 26 -7.91 5.66 -1.07
CA LEU A 26 -6.52 6.11 -1.24
C LEU A 26 -6.08 6.06 -2.70
N ALA A 27 -6.50 5.04 -3.45
CA ALA A 27 -6.20 4.95 -4.88
C ALA A 27 -6.79 6.13 -5.65
N ARG A 28 -8.01 6.57 -5.34
CA ARG A 28 -8.60 7.75 -5.95
C ARG A 28 -7.80 9.02 -5.68
N ARG A 29 -7.24 9.14 -4.48
CA ARG A 29 -6.40 10.28 -4.11
C ARG A 29 -5.04 10.24 -4.81
N ALA A 30 -4.43 9.08 -4.89
CA ALA A 30 -3.13 8.89 -5.53
C ALA A 30 -3.21 9.09 -7.05
N PHE A 31 -4.28 8.62 -7.68
CA PHE A 31 -4.48 8.67 -9.13
C PHE A 31 -5.56 9.70 -9.50
N LEU A 32 -5.30 10.97 -9.19
CA LEU A 32 -6.25 12.07 -9.29
C LEU A 32 -6.85 12.32 -10.67
N THR A 33 -6.25 11.80 -11.73
CA THR A 33 -6.79 11.91 -13.08
C THR A 33 -7.54 10.63 -13.44
N GLU A 34 -8.79 10.53 -12.99
CA GLU A 34 -9.65 9.36 -13.20
C GLU A 34 -9.89 8.98 -14.66
N GLN A 35 -9.60 9.88 -15.60
CA GLN A 35 -9.83 9.62 -17.02
C GLN A 35 -8.82 8.63 -17.61
N ASP A 36 -7.64 8.53 -16.99
CA ASP A 36 -6.61 7.58 -17.40
C ASP A 36 -6.01 6.92 -16.15
N LEU A 37 -6.77 5.99 -15.52
CA LEU A 37 -6.19 5.14 -14.50
C LEU A 37 -4.99 4.41 -15.12
N PRO A 38 -3.79 4.53 -14.53
CA PRO A 38 -2.58 4.00 -15.14
C PRO A 38 -2.56 2.48 -15.19
N PHE A 39 -3.43 1.83 -14.41
CA PHE A 39 -3.49 0.37 -14.28
C PHE A 39 -4.92 -0.13 -14.40
N SER A 40 -5.12 -1.25 -15.10
CA SER A 40 -6.42 -1.92 -15.17
C SER A 40 -6.73 -2.69 -13.89
N GLU A 41 -5.70 -3.21 -13.23
CA GLU A 41 -5.80 -3.99 -12.00
C GLU A 41 -4.73 -3.58 -10.99
N LEU A 42 -5.11 -3.60 -9.72
CA LEU A 42 -4.21 -3.44 -8.57
C LEU A 42 -4.40 -4.63 -7.65
N THR A 43 -3.31 -5.34 -7.36
CA THR A 43 -3.29 -6.40 -6.35
C THR A 43 -2.58 -5.89 -5.10
N VAL A 44 -3.25 -5.98 -3.95
CA VAL A 44 -2.68 -5.65 -2.65
C VAL A 44 -2.52 -6.95 -1.86
N VAL A 45 -1.29 -7.30 -1.57
CA VAL A 45 -0.94 -8.47 -0.76
C VAL A 45 -0.54 -8.00 0.63
N LEU A 46 -1.17 -8.55 1.66
CA LEU A 46 -0.75 -8.39 3.04
C LEU A 46 0.05 -9.62 3.44
N THR A 47 1.29 -9.42 3.83
CA THR A 47 2.21 -10.48 4.27
C THR A 47 2.76 -10.19 5.67
N ASP A 48 3.70 -10.97 6.12
CA ASP A 48 4.37 -10.87 7.43
C ASP A 48 5.89 -10.85 7.28
N ASP A 49 6.62 -10.83 8.41
CA ASP A 49 8.08 -10.81 8.42
C ASP A 49 8.70 -12.05 7.76
N THR A 50 8.03 -13.18 7.84
CA THR A 50 8.50 -14.42 7.20
C THR A 50 8.34 -14.36 5.68
N GLY A 51 7.23 -13.81 5.19
CA GLY A 51 6.92 -13.78 3.76
C GLY A 51 7.57 -12.63 2.98
N MET A 52 7.78 -11.47 3.61
CA MET A 52 8.22 -10.27 2.92
C MET A 52 9.55 -10.41 2.17
N PRO A 53 10.60 -11.05 2.72
CA PRO A 53 11.88 -11.17 2.01
C PRO A 53 11.77 -11.85 0.64
N ALA A 54 10.91 -12.86 0.51
CA ALA A 54 10.70 -13.55 -0.77
C ALA A 54 10.03 -12.64 -1.80
N TYR A 55 9.06 -11.82 -1.39
CA TYR A 55 8.43 -10.84 -2.28
C TYR A 55 9.42 -9.79 -2.77
N LYS A 56 10.26 -9.26 -1.88
CA LYS A 56 11.27 -8.27 -2.26
C LYS A 56 12.30 -8.87 -3.21
N GLU A 57 12.73 -10.11 -2.99
CA GLU A 57 13.64 -10.83 -3.88
C GLU A 57 13.03 -11.01 -5.27
N GLY A 58 11.75 -11.40 -5.35
CA GLY A 58 11.02 -11.56 -6.62
C GLY A 58 10.89 -10.26 -7.42
N CYS A 59 10.75 -9.11 -6.76
CA CYS A 59 10.59 -7.81 -7.40
C CYS A 59 11.92 -7.12 -7.72
N PHE A 60 12.93 -7.22 -6.84
CA PHE A 60 14.16 -6.44 -6.92
C PHE A 60 15.44 -7.29 -6.88
N GLY A 61 15.32 -8.60 -6.79
CA GLY A 61 16.49 -9.51 -6.72
C GLY A 61 17.23 -9.48 -5.37
N ILE A 62 16.69 -8.80 -4.36
CA ILE A 62 17.31 -8.63 -3.04
C ILE A 62 16.39 -9.21 -1.98
N ARG A 63 16.86 -10.25 -1.26
CA ARG A 63 16.14 -10.86 -0.14
C ARG A 63 16.38 -10.05 1.12
N GLN A 64 15.44 -9.16 1.47
CA GLN A 64 15.58 -8.20 2.57
C GLN A 64 14.22 -7.87 3.17
N GLN A 65 14.18 -7.52 4.46
CA GLN A 65 12.98 -6.99 5.12
C GLN A 65 12.64 -5.58 4.65
N THR A 66 11.34 -5.31 4.56
CA THR A 66 10.82 -3.98 4.28
C THR A 66 9.37 -3.88 4.76
N ASP A 67 8.84 -2.67 4.76
CA ASP A 67 7.44 -2.38 5.10
C ASP A 67 6.50 -2.55 3.90
N VAL A 68 6.90 -2.09 2.72
CA VAL A 68 6.07 -2.17 1.50
C VAL A 68 6.93 -2.31 0.26
N VAL A 69 6.44 -3.08 -0.71
CA VAL A 69 7.00 -3.21 -2.05
C VAL A 69 5.94 -2.77 -3.06
N SER A 70 6.31 -1.87 -3.97
CA SER A 70 5.46 -1.40 -5.06
C SER A 70 6.04 -1.83 -6.39
N GLN A 71 5.24 -2.48 -7.24
CA GLN A 71 5.67 -2.94 -8.55
C GLN A 71 4.63 -2.62 -9.60
N ALA A 72 5.07 -1.93 -10.66
CA ALA A 72 4.25 -1.67 -11.84
C ALA A 72 4.68 -2.59 -12.99
N TYR A 73 3.71 -3.13 -13.69
CA TYR A 73 3.91 -3.97 -14.88
C TYR A 73 3.33 -3.25 -16.09
N ALA A 74 4.17 -2.92 -17.06
CA ALA A 74 3.76 -2.20 -18.26
C ALA A 74 2.78 -3.02 -19.10
N ALA A 75 1.89 -2.32 -19.80
CA ALA A 75 1.03 -2.96 -20.79
C ALA A 75 1.85 -3.56 -21.93
N VAL A 76 1.42 -4.72 -22.41
CA VAL A 76 1.91 -5.32 -23.65
C VAL A 76 0.74 -5.29 -24.65
N PRO A 77 0.78 -4.41 -25.68
CA PRO A 77 -0.32 -4.24 -26.61
C PRO A 77 -0.78 -5.55 -27.23
N GLY A 78 -2.10 -5.80 -27.15
CA GLY A 78 -2.72 -7.03 -27.67
C GLY A 78 -2.50 -8.27 -26.81
N ILE A 79 -1.75 -8.19 -25.71
CA ILE A 79 -1.44 -9.34 -24.83
C ILE A 79 -1.95 -9.09 -23.40
N GLN A 80 -1.54 -8.00 -22.77
CA GLN A 80 -1.96 -7.68 -21.38
C GLN A 80 -2.01 -6.18 -21.14
N PRO A 81 -2.96 -5.70 -20.31
CA PRO A 81 -2.99 -4.32 -19.86
C PRO A 81 -1.92 -4.06 -18.80
N ALA A 82 -1.67 -2.79 -18.49
CA ALA A 82 -0.82 -2.40 -17.37
C ALA A 82 -1.49 -2.79 -16.04
N THR A 83 -0.71 -3.36 -15.14
CA THR A 83 -1.16 -3.76 -13.80
C THR A 83 -0.18 -3.30 -12.74
N ALA A 84 -0.60 -3.31 -11.48
CA ALA A 84 0.25 -2.94 -10.36
C ALA A 84 0.05 -3.91 -9.19
N GLU A 85 1.09 -4.04 -8.37
CA GLU A 85 1.08 -4.85 -7.17
C GLU A 85 1.71 -4.08 -6.01
N LEU A 86 1.06 -4.14 -4.85
CA LEU A 86 1.59 -3.70 -3.57
C LEU A 86 1.70 -4.92 -2.66
N VAL A 87 2.85 -5.09 -2.02
CA VAL A 87 3.03 -6.08 -0.96
C VAL A 87 3.36 -5.33 0.32
N ILE A 88 2.54 -5.51 1.34
CA ILE A 88 2.61 -4.77 2.61
C ILE A 88 2.88 -5.75 3.75
N ASN A 89 3.87 -5.42 4.57
CA ASN A 89 4.19 -6.20 5.76
C ASN A 89 3.28 -5.77 6.93
N ALA A 90 2.21 -6.51 7.15
CA ALA A 90 1.24 -6.24 8.22
C ALA A 90 1.82 -6.48 9.61
N GLU A 91 2.74 -7.42 9.76
CA GLU A 91 3.41 -7.68 11.03
C GLU A 91 4.29 -6.49 11.44
N ARG A 92 5.00 -5.89 10.49
CA ARG A 92 5.78 -4.67 10.74
C ARG A 92 4.85 -3.49 11.08
N ALA A 93 3.71 -3.36 10.42
CA ALA A 93 2.71 -2.33 10.75
C ALA A 93 2.21 -2.49 12.19
N ARG A 94 2.03 -3.72 12.65
CA ARG A 94 1.69 -4.00 14.05
C ARG A 94 2.80 -3.56 15.00
N SER A 95 4.02 -4.03 14.80
CA SER A 95 5.14 -3.74 15.71
C SER A 95 5.51 -2.26 15.76
N GLU A 96 5.57 -1.60 14.62
CA GLU A 96 5.86 -0.16 14.54
C GLU A 96 4.69 0.68 15.02
N GLY A 97 3.46 0.27 14.72
CA GLY A 97 2.26 1.01 15.07
C GLY A 97 1.94 1.02 16.56
N LEU A 98 2.40 0.01 17.33
CA LEU A 98 2.15 -0.06 18.77
C LEU A 98 2.68 1.15 19.54
N SER A 99 3.76 1.78 19.07
CA SER A 99 4.39 2.93 19.71
C SER A 99 4.10 4.26 19.00
N ARG A 100 3.20 4.27 18.01
CA ARG A 100 2.90 5.46 17.21
C ARG A 100 1.44 5.88 17.37
N LEU A 101 1.19 7.18 17.14
CA LEU A 101 -0.16 7.74 17.13
C LEU A 101 -1.04 7.03 16.10
N GLY A 102 -2.24 6.65 16.50
CA GLY A 102 -3.19 5.95 15.64
C GLY A 102 -3.03 4.43 15.62
N GLY A 103 -1.96 3.89 16.20
CA GLY A 103 -1.73 2.46 16.35
C GLY A 103 -1.47 1.70 15.04
N PRO A 104 -1.55 0.36 15.08
CA PRO A 104 -1.30 -0.48 13.90
C PRO A 104 -2.22 -0.20 12.72
N SER A 105 -3.45 0.18 12.98
CA SER A 105 -4.44 0.53 11.95
C SER A 105 -3.95 1.69 11.07
N ARG A 106 -3.52 2.79 11.71
CA ARG A 106 -2.98 3.95 11.01
C ARG A 106 -1.65 3.63 10.31
N GLU A 107 -0.80 2.83 10.95
CA GLU A 107 0.48 2.43 10.36
C GLU A 107 0.28 1.60 9.08
N LEU A 108 -0.66 0.65 9.11
CA LEU A 108 -1.01 -0.13 7.93
C LEU A 108 -1.55 0.76 6.80
N ALA A 109 -2.41 1.71 7.13
CA ALA A 109 -2.93 2.68 6.18
C ALA A 109 -1.82 3.56 5.59
N LEU A 110 -0.83 3.93 6.40
CA LEU A 110 0.32 4.73 5.95
C LEU A 110 1.20 3.94 4.97
N TYR A 111 1.44 2.65 5.22
CA TYR A 111 2.17 1.80 4.28
C TYR A 111 1.44 1.66 2.95
N LEU A 112 0.13 1.50 2.99
CA LEU A 112 -0.70 1.46 1.79
C LEU A 112 -0.62 2.79 1.01
N ALA A 113 -0.76 3.92 1.69
CA ALA A 113 -0.66 5.25 1.09
C ALA A 113 0.70 5.46 0.43
N HIS A 114 1.78 5.07 1.11
CA HIS A 114 3.14 5.19 0.61
C HIS A 114 3.36 4.35 -0.66
N GLY A 115 2.88 3.11 -0.66
CA GLY A 115 2.95 2.25 -1.84
C GLY A 115 2.19 2.82 -3.04
N LEU A 116 0.99 3.35 -2.80
CA LEU A 116 0.20 4.00 -3.84
C LEU A 116 0.85 5.29 -4.37
N ASP A 117 1.51 6.05 -3.49
CA ASP A 117 2.23 7.26 -3.86
C ASP A 117 3.40 6.94 -4.81
N HIS A 118 4.14 5.85 -4.55
CA HIS A 118 5.15 5.35 -5.48
C HIS A 118 4.55 4.92 -6.82
N LEU A 119 3.43 4.21 -6.81
CA LEU A 119 2.75 3.78 -8.04
C LEU A 119 2.23 4.97 -8.86
N ALA A 120 1.93 6.10 -8.21
CA ALA A 120 1.55 7.34 -8.88
C ALA A 120 2.74 8.07 -9.52
N GLY A 121 3.96 7.54 -9.36
CA GLY A 121 5.16 8.06 -10.01
C GLY A 121 6.03 8.95 -9.14
N HIS A 122 5.76 9.03 -7.83
CA HIS A 122 6.58 9.84 -6.90
C HIS A 122 7.71 9.01 -6.30
N ASP A 123 8.83 9.67 -6.05
CA ASP A 123 10.05 9.08 -5.52
C ASP A 123 10.45 9.67 -4.17
N ASP A 124 11.20 8.90 -3.38
CA ASP A 124 11.70 9.28 -2.06
C ASP A 124 13.24 9.18 -1.97
N ASP A 125 13.91 9.35 -3.09
CA ASP A 125 15.36 9.19 -3.23
C ASP A 125 16.18 10.37 -2.68
N THR A 126 15.54 11.47 -2.28
CA THR A 126 16.16 12.61 -1.61
C THR A 126 15.42 12.97 -0.33
N PRO A 127 16.06 13.66 0.64
CA PRO A 127 15.38 14.10 1.87
C PRO A 127 14.16 14.98 1.59
N VAL A 128 14.24 15.89 0.61
CA VAL A 128 13.12 16.76 0.23
C VAL A 128 11.97 15.95 -0.35
N ARG A 129 12.26 15.01 -1.25
CA ARG A 129 11.24 14.15 -1.86
C ARG A 129 10.58 13.24 -0.82
N ARG A 130 11.35 12.67 0.11
CA ARG A 130 10.80 11.88 1.22
C ARG A 130 9.82 12.69 2.04
N GLN A 131 10.18 13.92 2.40
CA GLN A 131 9.31 14.79 3.19
C GLN A 131 8.04 15.17 2.42
N THR A 132 8.15 15.48 1.14
CA THR A 132 7.02 15.82 0.28
C THR A 132 6.05 14.65 0.17
N MET A 133 6.54 13.44 -0.05
CA MET A 133 5.71 12.24 -0.08
C MET A 133 5.03 12.00 1.28
N ARG A 134 5.80 12.09 2.37
CA ARG A 134 5.27 11.91 3.72
C ARG A 134 4.15 12.88 4.04
N ASP A 135 4.33 14.16 3.73
CA ASP A 135 3.32 15.18 3.98
C ASP A 135 2.05 14.92 3.18
N ARG A 136 2.18 14.49 1.93
CA ARG A 136 1.05 14.13 1.07
C ARG A 136 0.27 12.92 1.61
N GLU A 137 0.98 11.87 1.97
CA GLU A 137 0.38 10.64 2.51
C GLU A 137 -0.35 10.90 3.83
N ILE A 138 0.26 11.69 4.73
CA ILE A 138 -0.38 12.10 5.99
C ILE A 138 -1.63 12.93 5.71
N ALA A 139 -1.57 13.86 4.75
CA ALA A 139 -2.74 14.66 4.37
C ALA A 139 -3.90 13.78 3.86
N TRP A 140 -3.61 12.73 3.11
CA TRP A 140 -4.64 11.78 2.67
C TRP A 140 -5.30 11.07 3.85
N LEU A 141 -4.53 10.63 4.83
CA LEU A 141 -5.08 9.96 6.03
C LEU A 141 -5.86 10.94 6.90
N ASP A 142 -5.36 12.15 7.08
CA ASP A 142 -6.01 13.18 7.91
C ASP A 142 -7.31 13.70 7.30
N ALA A 143 -7.49 13.57 5.98
CA ALA A 143 -8.72 13.96 5.31
C ALA A 143 -9.92 13.06 5.69
N ASP A 144 -9.67 11.80 6.04
CA ASP A 144 -10.71 10.87 6.48
C ASP A 144 -10.14 9.85 7.49
N PRO A 145 -9.94 10.25 8.75
CA PRO A 145 -9.42 9.33 9.77
C PRO A 145 -10.31 8.12 10.04
N SER A 146 -11.61 8.24 9.81
CA SER A 146 -12.54 7.12 10.00
C SER A 146 -12.29 5.98 9.02
N ALA A 147 -11.74 6.28 7.85
CA ALA A 147 -11.50 5.28 6.81
C ALA A 147 -10.48 4.22 7.24
N TYR A 148 -9.49 4.58 8.05
CA TYR A 148 -8.50 3.61 8.54
C TYR A 148 -8.80 3.09 9.96
N ALA A 149 -9.69 3.74 10.70
CA ALA A 149 -9.96 3.35 12.09
C ALA A 149 -10.61 1.96 12.20
N GLU A 150 -11.32 1.52 11.18
CA GLU A 150 -12.12 0.29 11.19
C GLU A 150 -11.54 -0.84 10.34
N ILE A 151 -10.34 -0.70 9.81
CA ILE A 151 -9.74 -1.72 8.93
C ILE A 151 -9.27 -2.96 9.69
N LEU A 152 -9.16 -2.88 11.01
CA LEU A 152 -8.87 -4.02 11.86
C LEU A 152 -10.11 -4.33 12.70
N SER A 153 -10.40 -5.62 12.87
CA SER A 153 -11.46 -6.08 13.76
C SER A 153 -11.07 -5.85 15.23
N PRO A 154 -12.05 -5.57 16.11
CA PRO A 154 -11.77 -5.40 17.53
C PRO A 154 -11.23 -6.68 18.19
#